data_db476dc707440570513e3e95e7f2759f
#
_entry.id   db476dc707440570513e3e95e7f2759f
#
_cell.length_a   1.000
_cell.length_b   1.000
_cell.length_c   1.000
_cell.angle_alpha   90.00
_cell.angle_beta   90.00
_cell.angle_gamma   90.00
#
_symmetry.space_group_name_H-M   'P 1'
#
loop_
_entity.id
_entity.type
_entity.pdbx_description
1 polymer ?
#
loop_
_entity_poly.entity_id
_entity_poly.type
_entity_poly.pdbx_seq_one_letter_code
_entity_poly.pdbx_strand_id
1 'polypeptide(L)'
;MERNFSFDDAKNLIHRHKRLQARLIDFMNADKRYMDMVSDISGRYITTEVLKELRNIPVEELNRDKLGIRVKSLRQNGFSTYEDIFAASVYQLSAIKGISDDGANTIKNMVHDTYSAVKKSTKLKLSFDNRTKETTRLVTAVSQYLRARQVADLSTKLYDVSSMYISNAINDVEPATTVFKWLFSSKDKKNKAVNSYNYLQQKLNDSYGNEVNRLGEEYRNLDYYSENDVWADFQKDPIKYINTIEQIVPGLLGNDDSVYGLPEDLAREVQDECFFPDGLLCSLRRYQEWGVKYILH
;
A
#
# COMPACT_ATOMS: atom_id res chain seq x y z
N MET A 1 -5.63 12.30 -51.32
CA MET A 1 -4.45 12.72 -50.57
C MET A 1 -3.35 11.69 -50.85
N GLU A 2 -2.18 12.09 -51.26
CA GLU A 2 -1.05 11.18 -51.38
C GLU A 2 -0.51 10.86 -50.00
N ARG A 3 -0.04 9.64 -49.85
CA ARG A 3 0.60 9.17 -48.64
C ARG A 3 2.01 9.75 -48.53
N ASN A 4 2.32 10.46 -47.46
CA ASN A 4 3.62 11.08 -47.20
C ASN A 4 4.50 10.28 -46.19
N PHE A 5 4.19 8.99 -45.95
CA PHE A 5 4.90 8.08 -45.03
C PHE A 5 5.01 6.67 -45.66
N SER A 6 5.97 5.87 -45.21
CA SER A 6 6.14 4.50 -45.64
C SER A 6 5.18 3.52 -44.91
N PHE A 7 5.08 2.27 -45.40
CA PHE A 7 4.31 1.22 -44.68
C PHE A 7 4.98 0.85 -43.37
N ASP A 8 6.29 0.93 -43.30
CA ASP A 8 7.02 0.64 -42.06
C ASP A 8 6.90 1.78 -41.05
N ASP A 9 6.82 3.04 -41.50
CA ASP A 9 6.50 4.16 -40.64
C ASP A 9 5.13 3.97 -39.97
N ALA A 10 4.12 3.54 -40.75
CA ALA A 10 2.78 3.26 -40.21
C ALA A 10 2.80 2.12 -39.16
N LYS A 11 3.51 1.02 -39.44
CA LYS A 11 3.66 -0.08 -38.47
C LYS A 11 4.35 0.39 -37.19
N ASN A 12 5.47 1.12 -37.36
CA ASN A 12 6.25 1.61 -36.21
C ASN A 12 5.44 2.58 -35.35
N LEU A 13 4.65 3.47 -35.99
CA LEU A 13 3.80 4.41 -35.30
C LEU A 13 2.72 3.70 -34.47
N ILE A 14 2.01 2.73 -35.08
CA ILE A 14 1.03 1.88 -34.39
C ILE A 14 1.69 1.17 -33.19
N HIS A 15 2.86 0.56 -33.42
CA HIS A 15 3.56 -0.17 -32.38
C HIS A 15 3.96 0.73 -31.20
N ARG A 16 4.43 1.95 -31.48
CA ARG A 16 4.77 2.94 -30.45
C ARG A 16 3.55 3.32 -29.61
N HIS A 17 2.40 3.61 -30.24
CA HIS A 17 1.17 3.95 -29.51
C HIS A 17 0.62 2.78 -28.67
N LYS A 18 0.62 1.56 -29.21
CA LYS A 18 0.23 0.36 -28.44
C LYS A 18 1.12 0.17 -27.21
N ARG A 19 2.43 0.44 -27.35
CA ARG A 19 3.37 0.37 -26.22
C ARG A 19 3.08 1.46 -25.17
N LEU A 20 2.76 2.68 -25.61
CA LEU A 20 2.39 3.75 -24.67
C LEU A 20 1.09 3.43 -23.93
N GLN A 21 0.07 2.89 -24.61
CA GLN A 21 -1.16 2.45 -23.96
C GLN A 21 -0.93 1.32 -22.96
N ALA A 22 -0.12 0.32 -23.32
CA ALA A 22 0.24 -0.77 -22.40
C ALA A 22 0.94 -0.23 -21.14
N ARG A 23 1.89 0.70 -21.31
CA ARG A 23 2.55 1.36 -20.16
C ARG A 23 1.56 2.10 -19.27
N LEU A 24 0.58 2.82 -19.83
CA LEU A 24 -0.44 3.48 -19.02
C LEU A 24 -1.26 2.48 -18.22
N ILE A 25 -1.63 1.34 -18.80
CA ILE A 25 -2.34 0.26 -18.10
C ILE A 25 -1.49 -0.29 -16.95
N ASP A 26 -0.18 -0.45 -17.14
CA ASP A 26 0.72 -0.87 -16.05
C ASP A 26 0.77 0.19 -14.94
N PHE A 27 0.84 1.47 -15.31
CA PHE A 27 0.89 2.57 -14.34
C PHE A 27 -0.43 2.74 -13.56
N MET A 28 -1.58 2.45 -14.17
CA MET A 28 -2.90 2.44 -13.49
C MET A 28 -2.98 1.45 -12.34
N ASN A 29 -2.07 0.49 -12.27
CA ASN A 29 -1.99 -0.50 -11.20
C ASN A 29 -0.76 -0.31 -10.29
N ALA A 30 -0.10 0.84 -10.39
CA ALA A 30 1.16 1.10 -9.68
C ALA A 30 1.02 1.01 -8.16
N ASP A 31 -0.13 1.40 -7.61
CA ASP A 31 -0.40 1.48 -6.17
C ASP A 31 -0.61 0.11 -5.52
N LYS A 32 -1.08 -0.91 -6.25
CA LYS A 32 -1.43 -2.23 -5.69
C LYS A 32 -0.27 -2.88 -4.94
N ARG A 33 0.91 -2.93 -5.56
CA ARG A 33 2.11 -3.51 -4.96
C ARG A 33 2.48 -2.82 -3.64
N TYR A 34 2.38 -1.50 -3.60
CA TYR A 34 2.74 -0.72 -2.41
C TYR A 34 1.68 -0.79 -1.33
N MET A 35 0.41 -0.95 -1.69
CA MET A 35 -0.67 -1.24 -0.75
C MET A 35 -0.41 -2.57 -0.01
N ASP A 36 -0.08 -3.63 -0.75
CA ASP A 36 0.28 -4.92 -0.18
C ASP A 36 1.51 -4.80 0.73
N MET A 37 2.51 -4.01 0.32
CA MET A 37 3.71 -3.77 1.12
C MET A 37 3.40 -3.04 2.43
N VAL A 38 2.51 -2.04 2.44
CA VAL A 38 2.05 -1.36 3.67
C VAL A 38 1.37 -2.36 4.59
N SER A 39 0.48 -3.22 4.06
CA SER A 39 -0.21 -4.25 4.83
C SER A 39 0.77 -5.24 5.48
N ASP A 40 1.73 -5.74 4.71
CA ASP A 40 2.75 -6.68 5.18
C ASP A 40 3.66 -6.09 6.26
N ILE A 41 4.10 -4.85 6.08
CA ILE A 41 4.97 -4.17 7.06
C ILE A 41 4.18 -3.89 8.34
N SER A 42 2.93 -3.47 8.23
CA SER A 42 2.03 -3.28 9.37
C SER A 42 1.82 -4.57 10.16
N GLY A 43 1.58 -5.68 9.46
CA GLY A 43 1.45 -7.00 10.09
C GLY A 43 2.71 -7.44 10.84
N ARG A 44 3.89 -7.20 10.23
CA ARG A 44 5.19 -7.48 10.87
C ARG A 44 5.45 -6.59 12.08
N TYR A 45 5.11 -5.31 12.01
CA TYR A 45 5.20 -4.40 13.14
C TYR A 45 4.39 -4.94 14.34
N ILE A 46 3.11 -5.24 14.13
CA ILE A 46 2.25 -5.78 15.18
C ILE A 46 2.80 -7.08 15.75
N THR A 47 3.23 -8.00 14.89
CA THR A 47 3.82 -9.28 15.35
C THR A 47 5.05 -9.04 16.22
N THR A 48 5.93 -8.11 15.83
CA THR A 48 7.13 -7.77 16.61
C THR A 48 6.77 -7.19 17.98
N GLU A 49 5.81 -6.28 18.04
CA GLU A 49 5.37 -5.70 19.31
C GLU A 49 4.70 -6.75 20.22
N VAL A 50 3.85 -7.61 19.66
CA VAL A 50 3.23 -8.70 20.43
C VAL A 50 4.28 -9.66 20.99
N LEU A 51 5.29 -10.02 20.20
CA LEU A 51 6.38 -10.89 20.70
C LEU A 51 7.19 -10.21 21.79
N LYS A 52 7.42 -8.89 21.73
CA LYS A 52 8.06 -8.15 22.84
C LYS A 52 7.23 -8.27 24.13
N GLU A 53 5.92 -8.12 24.04
CA GLU A 53 5.04 -8.29 25.20
C GLU A 53 5.06 -9.73 25.73
N LEU A 54 4.99 -10.73 24.86
CA LEU A 54 5.09 -12.14 25.28
C LEU A 54 6.43 -12.48 25.95
N ARG A 55 7.51 -11.80 25.59
CA ARG A 55 8.84 -11.94 26.24
C ARG A 55 8.82 -11.46 27.67
N ASN A 56 7.97 -10.48 28.00
CA ASN A 56 7.80 -9.96 29.34
C ASN A 56 6.93 -10.86 30.25
N ILE A 57 6.21 -11.83 29.67
CA ILE A 57 5.34 -12.74 30.43
C ILE A 57 6.13 -14.00 30.79
N PRO A 58 6.40 -14.22 32.08
CA PRO A 58 7.14 -15.40 32.52
C PRO A 58 6.28 -16.67 32.42
N VAL A 59 6.92 -17.83 32.20
CA VAL A 59 6.19 -19.10 32.05
C VAL A 59 5.41 -19.51 33.30
N GLU A 60 5.70 -18.91 34.46
CA GLU A 60 4.99 -19.10 35.72
C GLU A 60 3.49 -18.76 35.61
N GLU A 61 3.15 -17.79 34.77
CA GLU A 61 1.76 -17.38 34.51
C GLU A 61 0.90 -18.52 33.91
N LEU A 62 1.50 -19.52 33.27
CA LEU A 62 0.80 -20.72 32.80
C LEU A 62 0.13 -21.52 33.94
N ASN A 63 0.62 -21.38 35.17
CA ASN A 63 0.11 -22.10 36.32
C ASN A 63 -0.61 -21.18 37.33
N ARG A 64 -0.93 -19.96 36.94
CA ARG A 64 -1.63 -18.98 37.78
C ARG A 64 -2.94 -19.55 38.36
N ASP A 65 -3.69 -20.28 37.52
CA ASP A 65 -4.96 -20.91 37.90
C ASP A 65 -4.80 -22.33 38.49
N LYS A 66 -3.57 -22.70 38.88
CA LYS A 66 -3.22 -24.00 39.50
C LYS A 66 -3.56 -25.22 38.60
N LEU A 67 -3.39 -25.08 37.30
CA LEU A 67 -3.68 -26.12 36.30
C LEU A 67 -2.71 -27.31 36.31
N GLY A 68 -1.76 -27.32 37.26
CA GLY A 68 -0.78 -28.41 37.39
C GLY A 68 0.30 -28.46 36.32
N ILE A 69 0.48 -27.36 35.58
CA ILE A 69 1.51 -27.24 34.56
C ILE A 69 2.90 -27.31 35.22
N ARG A 70 3.78 -28.14 34.68
CA ARG A 70 5.15 -28.34 35.21
C ARG A 70 6.12 -27.21 34.78
N VAL A 71 5.85 -25.99 35.23
CA VAL A 71 6.63 -24.78 34.93
C VAL A 71 8.13 -24.98 35.21
N LYS A 72 8.47 -25.63 36.32
CA LYS A 72 9.90 -25.94 36.64
C LYS A 72 10.56 -26.75 35.54
N SER A 73 9.85 -27.74 34.96
CA SER A 73 10.37 -28.55 33.86
C SER A 73 10.54 -27.73 32.57
N LEU A 74 9.62 -26.81 32.28
CA LEU A 74 9.75 -25.87 31.16
C LEU A 74 11.01 -25.02 31.31
N ARG A 75 11.22 -24.37 32.47
CA ARG A 75 12.44 -23.59 32.73
C ARG A 75 13.74 -24.40 32.59
N GLN A 76 13.77 -25.57 33.13
CA GLN A 76 14.95 -26.44 33.04
C GLN A 76 15.31 -26.84 31.60
N ASN A 77 14.34 -26.77 30.68
CA ASN A 77 14.51 -27.04 29.27
C ASN A 77 14.61 -25.75 28.43
N GLY A 78 14.84 -24.58 29.04
CA GLY A 78 15.12 -23.32 28.36
C GLY A 78 13.90 -22.46 28.00
N PHE A 79 12.72 -22.86 28.42
CA PHE A 79 11.49 -22.08 28.22
C PHE A 79 11.22 -21.18 29.41
N SER A 80 11.51 -19.91 29.30
CA SER A 80 11.41 -18.92 30.40
C SER A 80 10.26 -17.96 30.27
N THR A 81 9.81 -17.72 29.02
CA THR A 81 8.79 -16.73 28.68
C THR A 81 7.72 -17.33 27.77
N TYR A 82 6.62 -16.59 27.61
CA TYR A 82 5.58 -16.95 26.65
C TYR A 82 6.09 -16.88 25.21
N GLU A 83 7.06 -16.00 24.87
CA GLU A 83 7.69 -15.97 23.57
C GLU A 83 8.41 -17.30 23.26
N ASP A 84 9.16 -17.86 24.23
CA ASP A 84 9.84 -19.15 24.07
C ASP A 84 8.84 -20.27 23.75
N ILE A 85 7.73 -20.30 24.49
CA ILE A 85 6.65 -21.26 24.27
C ILE A 85 5.98 -21.03 22.92
N PHE A 86 5.74 -19.76 22.54
CA PHE A 86 5.11 -19.42 21.25
C PHE A 86 5.97 -19.92 20.07
N ALA A 87 7.28 -19.80 20.15
CA ALA A 87 8.21 -20.25 19.14
C ALA A 87 8.37 -21.79 19.08
N ALA A 88 8.14 -22.50 20.20
CA ALA A 88 8.28 -23.94 20.29
C ALA A 88 7.17 -24.68 19.52
N SER A 89 7.51 -25.85 18.97
CA SER A 89 6.51 -26.80 18.48
C SER A 89 5.91 -27.62 19.63
N VAL A 90 4.70 -28.18 19.41
CA VAL A 90 4.08 -29.13 20.35
C VAL A 90 5.03 -30.30 20.66
N TYR A 91 5.71 -30.82 19.65
CA TYR A 91 6.68 -31.91 19.78
C TYR A 91 7.84 -31.54 20.73
N GLN A 92 8.39 -30.34 20.64
CA GLN A 92 9.46 -29.89 21.55
C GLN A 92 8.96 -29.81 23.00
N LEU A 93 7.73 -29.37 23.22
CA LEU A 93 7.16 -29.30 24.56
C LEU A 93 6.81 -30.69 25.13
N SER A 94 6.24 -31.60 24.33
CA SER A 94 5.90 -32.94 24.76
C SER A 94 7.11 -33.85 24.99
N ALA A 95 8.25 -33.51 24.39
CA ALA A 95 9.54 -34.18 24.66
C ALA A 95 10.07 -33.89 26.09
N ILE A 96 9.53 -32.88 26.79
CA ILE A 96 9.95 -32.53 28.14
C ILE A 96 9.39 -33.56 29.14
N LYS A 97 10.26 -34.16 29.96
CA LYS A 97 9.86 -35.15 30.95
C LYS A 97 8.73 -34.64 31.86
N GLY A 98 7.55 -35.30 31.75
CA GLY A 98 6.36 -35.00 32.54
C GLY A 98 5.39 -34.01 31.90
N ILE A 99 5.57 -33.70 30.63
CA ILE A 99 4.58 -32.99 29.78
C ILE A 99 4.11 -34.01 28.73
N SER A 100 2.80 -34.31 28.74
CA SER A 100 2.17 -35.15 27.72
C SER A 100 1.85 -34.32 26.47
N ASP A 101 1.49 -34.99 25.36
CA ASP A 101 1.02 -34.29 24.14
C ASP A 101 -0.18 -33.40 24.42
N ASP A 102 -1.14 -33.87 25.23
CA ASP A 102 -2.30 -33.06 25.63
C ASP A 102 -1.87 -31.85 26.49
N GLY A 103 -0.91 -32.05 27.41
CA GLY A 103 -0.33 -30.97 28.20
C GLY A 103 0.40 -29.94 27.34
N ALA A 104 1.17 -30.40 26.33
CA ALA A 104 1.84 -29.51 25.37
C ALA A 104 0.85 -28.71 24.53
N ASN A 105 -0.23 -29.34 24.07
CA ASN A 105 -1.30 -28.65 23.34
C ASN A 105 -2.01 -27.61 24.24
N THR A 106 -2.32 -27.96 25.47
CA THR A 106 -2.92 -27.03 26.43
C THR A 106 -2.03 -25.80 26.64
N ILE A 107 -0.72 -25.99 26.87
CA ILE A 107 0.25 -24.90 27.03
C ILE A 107 0.29 -24.03 25.78
N LYS A 108 0.34 -24.62 24.58
CA LYS A 108 0.33 -23.87 23.31
C LYS A 108 -0.93 -23.04 23.12
N ASN A 109 -2.10 -23.62 23.44
CA ASN A 109 -3.37 -22.93 23.32
C ASN A 109 -3.44 -21.72 24.26
N MET A 110 -3.03 -21.86 25.53
CA MET A 110 -3.00 -20.74 26.50
C MET A 110 -2.12 -19.58 25.99
N VAL A 111 -0.93 -19.91 25.49
CA VAL A 111 -0.03 -18.89 24.94
C VAL A 111 -0.59 -18.28 23.65
N HIS A 112 -1.26 -19.06 22.81
CA HIS A 112 -1.90 -18.58 21.58
C HIS A 112 -3.10 -17.66 21.89
N ASP A 113 -3.89 -17.98 22.92
CA ASP A 113 -4.98 -17.13 23.38
C ASP A 113 -4.45 -15.79 23.92
N THR A 114 -3.36 -15.84 24.68
CA THR A 114 -2.67 -14.63 25.15
C THR A 114 -2.11 -13.83 23.98
N TYR A 115 -1.44 -14.47 23.01
CA TYR A 115 -0.98 -13.81 21.78
C TYR A 115 -2.13 -13.09 21.07
N SER A 116 -3.27 -13.76 20.93
CA SER A 116 -4.45 -13.21 20.26
C SER A 116 -5.05 -12.02 21.02
N ALA A 117 -5.08 -12.08 22.36
CA ALA A 117 -5.53 -10.98 23.21
C ALA A 117 -4.59 -9.78 23.11
N VAL A 118 -3.27 -9.99 23.24
CA VAL A 118 -2.24 -8.95 23.11
C VAL A 118 -2.27 -8.34 21.71
N LYS A 119 -2.42 -9.16 20.66
CA LYS A 119 -2.53 -8.67 19.29
C LYS A 119 -3.72 -7.71 19.09
N LYS A 120 -4.86 -8.00 19.69
CA LYS A 120 -6.05 -7.11 19.62
C LYS A 120 -5.82 -5.78 20.33
N SER A 121 -5.08 -5.78 21.44
CA SER A 121 -4.77 -4.56 22.21
C SER A 121 -3.56 -3.79 21.66
N THR A 122 -2.67 -4.44 20.89
CA THR A 122 -1.49 -3.80 20.33
C THR A 122 -1.88 -2.81 19.24
N LYS A 123 -1.42 -1.57 19.38
CA LYS A 123 -1.69 -0.48 18.44
C LYS A 123 -0.41 0.10 17.90
N LEU A 124 -0.47 0.56 16.66
CA LEU A 124 0.64 1.27 16.04
C LEU A 124 0.83 2.62 16.74
N LYS A 125 2.06 2.87 17.21
CA LYS A 125 2.49 4.17 17.70
C LYS A 125 3.44 4.80 16.69
N LEU A 126 2.95 5.82 15.99
CA LEU A 126 3.71 6.53 14.97
C LEU A 126 3.95 7.96 15.44
N SER A 127 5.21 8.31 15.67
CA SER A 127 5.62 9.64 16.10
C SER A 127 6.90 10.05 15.39
N PHE A 128 7.01 11.32 15.05
CA PHE A 128 8.22 11.91 14.48
C PHE A 128 9.41 11.87 15.46
N ASP A 129 9.13 12.02 16.76
CA ASP A 129 10.16 12.09 17.81
C ASP A 129 10.65 10.70 18.25
N ASN A 130 9.88 9.66 17.95
CA ASN A 130 10.22 8.28 18.31
C ASN A 130 10.34 7.39 17.06
N ARG A 131 11.36 7.66 16.26
CA ARG A 131 11.64 6.91 15.03
C ARG A 131 12.34 5.61 15.35
N THR A 132 11.69 4.49 15.04
CA THR A 132 12.31 3.18 15.05
C THR A 132 12.58 2.71 13.62
N LYS A 133 13.36 1.65 13.46
CA LYS A 133 13.57 1.03 12.15
C LYS A 133 12.27 0.52 11.54
N GLU A 134 11.40 -0.02 12.37
CA GLU A 134 10.09 -0.56 11.98
C GLU A 134 9.14 0.55 11.53
N THR A 135 9.02 1.63 12.32
CA THR A 135 8.19 2.79 11.95
C THR A 135 8.72 3.51 10.73
N THR A 136 10.04 3.63 10.56
CA THR A 136 10.66 4.20 9.35
C THR A 136 10.31 3.39 8.11
N ARG A 137 10.36 2.05 8.18
CA ARG A 137 9.93 1.19 7.07
C ARG A 137 8.47 1.39 6.71
N LEU A 138 7.60 1.51 7.71
CA LEU A 138 6.17 1.74 7.49
C LEU A 138 5.92 3.11 6.86
N VAL A 139 6.47 4.18 7.40
CA VAL A 139 6.34 5.53 6.85
C VAL A 139 6.86 5.59 5.42
N THR A 140 7.99 4.91 5.13
CA THR A 140 8.51 4.77 3.76
C THR A 140 7.53 4.08 2.83
N ALA A 141 6.99 2.93 3.24
CA ALA A 141 6.02 2.18 2.43
C ALA A 141 4.75 3.00 2.15
N VAL A 142 4.26 3.75 3.14
CA VAL A 142 3.11 4.66 2.97
C VAL A 142 3.44 5.80 2.01
N SER A 143 4.62 6.41 2.12
CA SER A 143 5.08 7.44 1.17
C SER A 143 5.13 6.91 -0.27
N GLN A 144 5.70 5.72 -0.45
CA GLN A 144 5.74 5.06 -1.75
C GLN A 144 4.35 4.75 -2.29
N TYR A 145 3.44 4.25 -1.45
CA TYR A 145 2.05 4.02 -1.82
C TYR A 145 1.34 5.31 -2.27
N LEU A 146 1.49 6.39 -1.52
CA LEU A 146 0.87 7.68 -1.86
C LEU A 146 1.37 8.22 -3.21
N ARG A 147 2.66 8.10 -3.49
CA ARG A 147 3.25 8.47 -4.79
C ARG A 147 2.77 7.56 -5.90
N ALA A 148 2.73 6.24 -5.68
CA ALA A 148 2.24 5.26 -6.63
C ALA A 148 0.76 5.47 -6.97
N ARG A 149 -0.07 5.79 -5.98
CA ARG A 149 -1.47 6.13 -6.17
C ARG A 149 -1.65 7.38 -7.02
N GLN A 150 -0.83 8.41 -6.82
CA GLN A 150 -0.85 9.60 -7.66
C GLN A 150 -0.53 9.26 -9.13
N VAL A 151 0.48 8.41 -9.38
CA VAL A 151 0.81 7.90 -10.72
C VAL A 151 -0.37 7.12 -11.32
N ALA A 152 -1.01 6.25 -10.53
CA ALA A 152 -2.16 5.46 -10.97
C ALA A 152 -3.35 6.35 -11.33
N ASP A 153 -3.70 7.31 -10.49
CA ASP A 153 -4.82 8.24 -10.71
C ASP A 153 -4.61 9.12 -11.98
N LEU A 154 -3.40 9.66 -12.16
CA LEU A 154 -3.06 10.46 -13.34
C LEU A 154 -3.04 9.62 -14.62
N SER A 155 -2.53 8.40 -14.53
CA SER A 155 -2.52 7.45 -15.66
C SER A 155 -3.93 7.05 -16.07
N THR A 156 -4.81 6.81 -15.11
CA THR A 156 -6.22 6.50 -15.35
C THR A 156 -6.91 7.67 -16.07
N LYS A 157 -6.77 8.88 -15.55
CA LYS A 157 -7.34 10.09 -16.19
C LYS A 157 -6.85 10.26 -17.63
N LEU A 158 -5.54 10.10 -17.85
CA LEU A 158 -4.95 10.24 -19.20
C LEU A 158 -5.45 9.13 -20.12
N TYR A 159 -5.56 7.89 -19.64
CA TYR A 159 -6.07 6.76 -20.41
C TYR A 159 -7.54 6.98 -20.81
N ASP A 160 -8.38 7.36 -19.87
CA ASP A 160 -9.83 7.57 -20.09
C ASP A 160 -10.10 8.62 -21.17
N VAL A 161 -9.37 9.74 -21.16
CA VAL A 161 -9.57 10.80 -22.15
C VAL A 161 -8.91 10.52 -23.51
N SER A 162 -7.96 9.61 -23.61
CA SER A 162 -7.16 9.41 -24.82
C SER A 162 -7.35 8.06 -25.53
N SER A 163 -7.63 6.99 -24.76
CA SER A 163 -7.54 5.59 -25.26
C SER A 163 -8.46 5.31 -26.43
N MET A 164 -9.70 5.79 -26.39
CA MET A 164 -10.68 5.57 -27.46
C MET A 164 -10.24 6.25 -28.77
N TYR A 165 -9.80 7.51 -28.70
CA TYR A 165 -9.36 8.27 -29.88
C TYR A 165 -8.11 7.67 -30.51
N ILE A 166 -7.13 7.30 -29.69
CA ILE A 166 -5.88 6.66 -30.15
C ILE A 166 -6.17 5.29 -30.75
N SER A 167 -7.03 4.48 -30.11
CA SER A 167 -7.40 3.14 -30.62
C SER A 167 -8.13 3.23 -31.97
N ASN A 168 -9.04 4.18 -32.13
CA ASN A 168 -9.72 4.42 -33.41
C ASN A 168 -8.72 4.88 -34.48
N ALA A 169 -7.81 5.78 -34.15
CA ALA A 169 -6.80 6.23 -35.09
C ALA A 169 -5.82 5.10 -35.49
N ILE A 170 -5.45 4.23 -34.56
CA ILE A 170 -4.65 3.01 -34.85
C ILE A 170 -5.38 2.13 -35.88
N ASN A 171 -6.68 1.88 -35.66
CA ASN A 171 -7.50 1.07 -36.58
C ASN A 171 -7.60 1.73 -37.97
N ASP A 172 -7.74 3.04 -38.02
CA ASP A 172 -7.79 3.79 -39.28
C ASP A 172 -6.45 3.73 -40.04
N VAL A 173 -5.31 3.67 -39.36
CA VAL A 173 -3.96 3.56 -39.97
C VAL A 173 -3.67 2.13 -40.41
N GLU A 174 -4.33 1.09 -39.89
CA GLU A 174 -4.08 -0.32 -40.17
C GLU A 174 -4.01 -0.66 -41.70
N PRO A 175 -4.87 -0.11 -42.56
CA PRO A 175 -4.75 -0.33 -44.02
C PRO A 175 -3.42 0.16 -44.62
N ALA A 176 -2.77 1.12 -44.00
CA ALA A 176 -1.50 1.68 -44.45
C ALA A 176 -0.26 0.92 -43.93
N THR A 177 -0.44 -0.27 -43.37
CA THR A 177 0.68 -1.07 -42.83
C THR A 177 1.30 -2.01 -43.86
N THR A 178 0.59 -2.34 -44.96
CA THR A 178 1.12 -3.18 -46.03
C THR A 178 0.67 -2.70 -47.40
N VAL A 179 1.47 -2.99 -48.44
CA VAL A 179 1.15 -2.67 -49.86
C VAL A 179 -0.21 -3.29 -50.23
N PHE A 180 -0.43 -4.56 -49.87
CA PHE A 180 -1.63 -5.28 -50.23
C PHE A 180 -2.92 -4.66 -49.59
N LYS A 181 -2.89 -4.41 -48.27
CA LYS A 181 -4.04 -3.76 -47.59
C LYS A 181 -4.31 -2.37 -48.17
N TRP A 182 -3.26 -1.61 -48.48
CA TRP A 182 -3.38 -0.27 -49.04
C TRP A 182 -4.01 -0.31 -50.45
N LEU A 183 -3.57 -1.22 -51.32
CA LEU A 183 -4.04 -1.31 -52.72
C LEU A 183 -5.55 -1.57 -52.76
N PHE A 184 -6.06 -2.49 -51.90
CA PHE A 184 -7.45 -2.89 -51.85
C PHE A 184 -8.33 -1.99 -50.97
N SER A 185 -7.79 -0.91 -50.39
CA SER A 185 -8.58 0.03 -49.60
C SER A 185 -9.26 1.07 -50.46
N SER A 186 -10.48 1.44 -50.11
CA SER A 186 -11.24 2.53 -50.73
C SER A 186 -10.53 3.88 -50.52
N LYS A 187 -10.87 4.87 -51.40
CA LYS A 187 -10.32 6.23 -51.29
C LYS A 187 -10.60 6.84 -49.90
N ASP A 188 -11.77 6.62 -49.35
CA ASP A 188 -12.15 7.14 -48.02
C ASP A 188 -11.31 6.52 -46.91
N LYS A 189 -11.07 5.19 -46.96
CA LYS A 189 -10.18 4.52 -46.01
C LYS A 189 -8.74 5.04 -46.10
N LYS A 190 -8.24 5.28 -47.30
CA LYS A 190 -6.91 5.86 -47.54
C LYS A 190 -6.80 7.27 -46.95
N ASN A 191 -7.82 8.13 -47.13
CA ASN A 191 -7.87 9.47 -46.58
C ASN A 191 -7.91 9.45 -45.05
N LYS A 192 -8.76 8.59 -44.47
CA LYS A 192 -8.81 8.40 -43.00
C LYS A 192 -7.45 7.95 -42.46
N ALA A 193 -6.79 6.98 -43.12
CA ALA A 193 -5.48 6.48 -42.70
C ALA A 193 -4.43 7.59 -42.67
N VAL A 194 -4.40 8.47 -43.66
CA VAL A 194 -3.44 9.59 -43.72
C VAL A 194 -3.73 10.60 -42.60
N ASN A 195 -5.00 10.97 -42.39
CA ASN A 195 -5.37 11.89 -41.31
C ASN A 195 -5.05 11.33 -39.94
N SER A 196 -5.40 10.06 -39.69
CA SER A 196 -5.14 9.37 -38.42
C SER A 196 -3.65 9.14 -38.17
N TYR A 197 -2.84 8.89 -39.25
CA TYR A 197 -1.38 8.85 -39.14
C TYR A 197 -0.83 10.18 -38.62
N ASN A 198 -1.22 11.30 -39.23
CA ASN A 198 -0.77 12.63 -38.83
C ASN A 198 -1.21 12.96 -37.39
N TYR A 199 -2.45 12.60 -37.03
CA TYR A 199 -2.95 12.73 -35.66
C TYR A 199 -2.09 11.93 -34.66
N LEU A 200 -1.83 10.66 -34.92
CA LEU A 200 -0.99 9.83 -34.05
C LEU A 200 0.45 10.37 -33.97
N GLN A 201 1.02 10.83 -35.09
CA GLN A 201 2.34 11.44 -35.09
C GLN A 201 2.41 12.69 -34.24
N GLN A 202 1.39 13.54 -34.29
CA GLN A 202 1.27 14.72 -33.45
C GLN A 202 1.18 14.32 -31.97
N LYS A 203 0.39 13.30 -31.63
CA LYS A 203 0.19 12.81 -30.25
C LYS A 203 1.46 12.28 -29.60
N LEU A 204 2.41 11.77 -30.35
CA LEU A 204 3.72 11.37 -29.80
C LEU A 204 4.57 12.55 -29.34
N ASN A 205 4.40 13.70 -29.99
CA ASN A 205 5.26 14.87 -29.82
C ASN A 205 4.58 16.00 -29.03
N ASP A 206 3.29 15.85 -28.69
CA ASP A 206 2.52 16.79 -27.87
C ASP A 206 2.43 16.39 -26.40
N SER A 207 1.48 16.99 -25.70
CA SER A 207 1.22 16.77 -24.28
C SER A 207 1.00 15.29 -23.90
N TYR A 208 0.39 14.47 -24.77
CA TYR A 208 0.14 13.05 -24.47
C TYR A 208 1.43 12.24 -24.35
N GLY A 209 2.29 12.31 -25.37
CA GLY A 209 3.56 11.56 -25.37
C GLY A 209 4.48 11.99 -24.24
N ASN A 210 4.55 13.30 -23.99
CA ASN A 210 5.34 13.88 -22.89
C ASN A 210 4.82 13.45 -21.52
N GLU A 211 3.49 13.44 -21.32
CA GLU A 211 2.87 13.05 -20.06
C GLU A 211 3.07 11.57 -19.76
N VAL A 212 2.91 10.67 -20.74
CA VAL A 212 3.21 9.23 -20.55
C VAL A 212 4.68 9.01 -20.18
N ASN A 213 5.60 9.79 -20.77
CA ASN A 213 7.01 9.68 -20.41
C ASN A 213 7.28 10.20 -19.00
N ARG A 214 6.71 11.34 -18.61
CA ARG A 214 6.79 11.90 -17.24
C ARG A 214 6.28 10.90 -16.20
N LEU A 215 5.08 10.34 -16.41
CA LEU A 215 4.53 9.30 -15.54
C LEU A 215 5.43 8.07 -15.47
N GLY A 216 6.07 7.72 -16.58
CA GLY A 216 7.04 6.62 -16.62
C GLY A 216 8.32 6.89 -15.84
N GLU A 217 8.76 8.14 -15.72
CA GLU A 217 9.87 8.54 -14.86
C GLU A 217 9.47 8.49 -13.38
N GLU A 218 8.31 9.03 -13.05
CA GLU A 218 7.75 8.96 -11.69
C GLU A 218 7.58 7.51 -11.24
N TYR A 219 7.03 6.64 -12.10
CA TYR A 219 6.87 5.21 -11.83
C TYR A 219 8.21 4.51 -11.54
N ARG A 220 9.26 4.79 -12.33
CA ARG A 220 10.60 4.22 -12.11
C ARG A 220 11.25 4.69 -10.81
N ASN A 221 10.89 5.90 -10.38
CA ASN A 221 11.47 6.53 -9.18
C ASN A 221 10.69 6.21 -7.89
N LEU A 222 9.65 5.35 -7.95
CA LEU A 222 8.87 5.00 -6.75
C LEU A 222 9.69 4.30 -5.67
N ASP A 223 10.67 3.49 -6.06
CA ASP A 223 11.53 2.75 -5.12
C ASP A 223 12.69 3.60 -4.58
N TYR A 224 12.94 4.80 -5.14
CA TYR A 224 13.98 5.70 -4.66
C TYR A 224 13.44 6.64 -3.60
N TYR A 225 14.04 6.62 -2.42
CA TYR A 225 13.67 7.48 -1.30
C TYR A 225 14.89 7.82 -0.43
N SER A 226 14.79 8.94 0.28
CA SER A 226 15.64 9.29 1.41
C SER A 226 14.80 9.18 2.68
N GLU A 227 15.30 8.52 3.73
CA GLU A 227 14.58 8.39 4.99
C GLU A 227 14.25 9.77 5.61
N ASN A 228 15.16 10.73 5.46
CA ASN A 228 14.93 12.09 5.95
C ASN A 228 13.79 12.78 5.21
N ASP A 229 13.73 12.64 3.87
CA ASP A 229 12.66 13.25 3.08
C ASP A 229 11.31 12.65 3.39
N VAL A 230 11.27 11.32 3.57
CA VAL A 230 10.04 10.60 3.93
C VAL A 230 9.50 11.05 5.29
N TRP A 231 10.37 11.21 6.29
CA TRP A 231 9.96 11.71 7.60
C TRP A 231 9.60 13.20 7.58
N ALA A 232 10.25 14.00 6.73
CA ALA A 232 9.86 15.40 6.53
C ALA A 232 8.49 15.51 5.88
N ASP A 233 8.15 14.63 4.91
CA ASP A 233 6.83 14.59 4.30
C ASP A 233 5.76 14.10 5.28
N PHE A 234 6.08 13.11 6.13
CA PHE A 234 5.20 12.70 7.23
C PHE A 234 4.91 13.86 8.19
N GLN A 235 5.93 14.64 8.57
CA GLN A 235 5.77 15.77 9.47
C GLN A 235 4.91 16.91 8.89
N LYS A 236 4.93 17.09 7.56
CA LYS A 236 4.08 18.09 6.89
C LYS A 236 2.59 17.74 6.91
N ASP A 237 2.28 16.44 6.82
CA ASP A 237 0.89 15.97 6.74
C ASP A 237 0.75 14.58 7.40
N PRO A 238 0.91 14.49 8.73
CA PRO A 238 0.83 13.22 9.45
C PRO A 238 -0.55 12.57 9.32
N ILE A 239 -1.61 13.37 9.22
CA ILE A 239 -3.00 12.87 9.10
C ILE A 239 -3.19 12.10 7.80
N LYS A 240 -2.61 12.55 6.69
CA LYS A 240 -2.66 11.82 5.42
C LYS A 240 -2.06 10.43 5.53
N TYR A 241 -0.91 10.31 6.21
CA TYR A 241 -0.26 9.01 6.43
C TYR A 241 -1.10 8.11 7.33
N ILE A 242 -1.60 8.64 8.43
CA ILE A 242 -2.45 7.96 9.40
C ILE A 242 -3.73 7.44 8.73
N ASN A 243 -4.43 8.30 7.98
CA ASN A 243 -5.63 7.92 7.24
C ASN A 243 -5.34 6.84 6.19
N THR A 244 -4.19 6.94 5.51
CA THR A 244 -3.78 5.94 4.53
C THR A 244 -3.55 4.58 5.17
N ILE A 245 -2.85 4.53 6.32
CA ILE A 245 -2.64 3.30 7.08
C ILE A 245 -3.96 2.70 7.50
N GLU A 246 -4.87 3.52 8.06
CA GLU A 246 -6.17 3.04 8.52
C GLU A 246 -7.09 2.58 7.38
N GLN A 247 -6.97 3.16 6.18
CA GLN A 247 -7.67 2.68 4.98
C GLN A 247 -7.18 1.30 4.53
N ILE A 248 -5.86 1.07 4.60
CA ILE A 248 -5.24 -0.18 4.14
C ILE A 248 -5.35 -1.28 5.20
N VAL A 249 -5.16 -0.92 6.48
CA VAL A 249 -5.17 -1.85 7.63
C VAL A 249 -6.09 -1.30 8.72
N PRO A 250 -7.41 -1.48 8.59
CA PRO A 250 -8.37 -0.93 9.54
C PRO A 250 -8.14 -1.43 10.98
N GLY A 251 -8.22 -0.50 11.95
CA GLY A 251 -8.10 -0.78 13.38
C GLY A 251 -6.65 -0.90 13.88
N LEU A 252 -5.66 -0.65 13.02
CA LEU A 252 -4.24 -0.68 13.41
C LEU A 252 -3.88 0.42 14.41
N LEU A 253 -4.46 1.60 14.25
CA LEU A 253 -4.19 2.78 15.09
C LEU A 253 -4.98 2.78 16.41
N GLY A 254 -5.99 1.95 16.52
CA GLY A 254 -6.84 1.88 17.70
C GLY A 254 -7.95 2.94 17.76
N ASN A 255 -8.81 2.78 18.77
CA ASN A 255 -9.86 3.76 19.09
C ASN A 255 -9.44 4.69 20.24
N ASP A 256 -8.15 4.66 20.59
CA ASP A 256 -7.67 5.37 21.78
C ASP A 256 -7.45 6.86 21.48
N ASP A 257 -7.61 7.68 22.50
CA ASP A 257 -7.45 9.13 22.52
C ASP A 257 -5.99 9.60 22.29
N SER A 258 -5.14 8.69 21.84
CA SER A 258 -3.75 8.98 21.56
C SER A 258 -3.64 9.86 20.30
N VAL A 259 -2.99 10.86 20.46
CA VAL A 259 -2.48 12.03 19.77
C VAL A 259 -2.11 11.87 18.28
N TYR A 260 -2.58 10.85 17.55
CA TYR A 260 -2.39 10.59 16.10
C TYR A 260 -1.05 11.08 15.52
N GLY A 261 0.06 10.98 16.31
CA GLY A 261 1.39 11.43 15.89
C GLY A 261 1.59 12.95 15.86
N LEU A 262 0.61 13.71 16.32
CA LEU A 262 0.75 15.16 16.49
C LEU A 262 1.58 15.46 17.77
N PRO A 263 2.33 16.57 17.81
CA PRO A 263 2.86 17.11 19.06
C PRO A 263 1.73 17.26 20.10
N GLU A 264 2.02 16.97 21.37
CA GLU A 264 1.00 16.84 22.43
C GLU A 264 0.19 18.14 22.65
N ASP A 265 0.83 19.29 22.46
CA ASP A 265 0.23 20.63 22.49
C ASP A 265 -0.78 20.81 21.34
N LEU A 266 -0.36 20.54 20.10
CA LEU A 266 -1.21 20.63 18.90
C LEU A 266 -2.36 19.62 18.94
N ALA A 267 -2.11 18.42 19.46
CA ALA A 267 -3.16 17.43 19.60
C ALA A 267 -4.25 17.85 20.59
N ARG A 268 -3.86 18.51 21.67
CA ARG A 268 -4.81 19.07 22.64
C ARG A 268 -5.65 20.18 22.00
N GLU A 269 -5.02 21.10 21.27
CA GLU A 269 -5.71 22.18 20.57
C GLU A 269 -6.70 21.63 19.52
N VAL A 270 -6.29 20.65 18.71
CA VAL A 270 -7.18 19.97 17.74
C VAL A 270 -8.30 19.19 18.43
N GLN A 271 -8.05 18.59 19.59
CA GLN A 271 -9.07 17.87 20.36
C GLN A 271 -10.15 18.82 20.88
N ASP A 272 -9.75 20.00 21.33
CA ASP A 272 -10.64 21.03 21.86
C ASP A 272 -11.42 21.77 20.77
N GLU A 273 -11.07 21.59 19.48
CA GLU A 273 -11.78 22.21 18.36
C GLU A 273 -13.21 21.66 18.26
N CYS A 274 -14.18 22.59 18.18
CA CYS A 274 -15.59 22.26 18.04
C CYS A 274 -15.93 21.85 16.61
N PHE A 275 -16.37 20.62 16.42
CA PHE A 275 -16.88 20.11 15.15
C PHE A 275 -18.30 19.55 15.34
N PHE A 276 -19.26 20.13 14.63
CA PHE A 276 -20.63 19.65 14.60
C PHE A 276 -20.93 19.02 13.23
N PRO A 277 -21.13 17.68 13.19
CA PRO A 277 -21.34 16.95 11.93
C PRO A 277 -22.77 17.11 11.36
N ASP A 278 -23.44 18.23 11.63
CA ASP A 278 -24.80 18.49 11.19
C ASP A 278 -24.88 18.49 9.66
N GLY A 279 -25.81 17.71 9.10
CA GLY A 279 -25.99 17.55 7.67
C GLY A 279 -25.19 16.42 7.03
N LEU A 280 -24.35 15.68 7.76
CA LEU A 280 -23.72 14.47 7.25
C LEU A 280 -24.72 13.30 7.25
N LEU A 281 -24.80 12.58 6.13
CA LEU A 281 -25.65 11.40 5.97
C LEU A 281 -24.98 10.11 6.50
N CYS A 282 -23.80 10.21 7.09
CA CYS A 282 -23.03 9.10 7.67
C CYS A 282 -22.36 9.53 8.96
N SER A 283 -22.05 8.58 9.84
CA SER A 283 -21.22 8.82 11.02
C SER A 283 -19.73 8.78 10.61
N LEU A 284 -18.99 9.80 11.00
CA LEU A 284 -17.54 9.81 10.82
C LEU A 284 -16.88 8.83 11.79
N ARG A 285 -15.81 8.16 11.38
CA ARG A 285 -14.91 7.48 12.29
C ARG A 285 -14.07 8.54 13.02
N ARG A 286 -13.64 8.23 14.24
CA ARG A 286 -12.94 9.19 15.11
C ARG A 286 -11.73 9.88 14.44
N TYR A 287 -10.92 9.12 13.69
CA TYR A 287 -9.81 9.70 12.93
C TYR A 287 -10.24 10.64 11.80
N GLN A 288 -11.43 10.43 11.22
CA GLN A 288 -12.01 11.34 10.21
C GLN A 288 -12.50 12.63 10.88
N GLU A 289 -13.12 12.52 12.06
CA GLU A 289 -13.48 13.66 12.89
C GLU A 289 -12.24 14.49 13.28
N TRP A 290 -11.16 13.83 13.71
CA TRP A 290 -9.88 14.47 13.98
C TRP A 290 -9.29 15.16 12.75
N GLY A 291 -9.36 14.53 11.57
CA GLY A 291 -8.92 15.13 10.33
C GLY A 291 -9.68 16.41 9.98
N VAL A 292 -10.99 16.43 10.21
CA VAL A 292 -11.81 17.63 10.00
C VAL A 292 -11.44 18.72 11.02
N LYS A 293 -11.33 18.38 12.30
CA LYS A 293 -10.93 19.33 13.36
C LYS A 293 -9.56 19.94 13.08
N TYR A 294 -8.58 19.14 12.61
CA TYR A 294 -7.27 19.63 12.23
C TYR A 294 -7.28 20.62 11.07
N ILE A 295 -8.19 20.43 10.10
CA ILE A 295 -8.35 21.34 8.97
C ILE A 295 -9.03 22.65 9.40
N LEU A 296 -9.92 22.58 10.41
CA LEU A 296 -10.63 23.73 10.94
C LEU A 296 -9.77 24.58 11.88
N HIS A 297 -8.79 23.93 12.55
CA HIS A 297 -7.78 24.59 13.40
C HIS A 297 -6.73 25.30 12.55
#